data_7e389ffb59cfeebfebf4bf0ff2bd799d
#
_entry.id   7e389ffb59cfeebfebf4bf0ff2bd799d
#
_cell.length_a   1.000
_cell.length_b   1.000
_cell.length_c   1.000
_cell.angle_alpha   90.00
_cell.angle_beta   90.00
_cell.angle_gamma   90.00
#
_symmetry.space_group_name_H-M   'P 1'
#
loop_
_entity.id
_entity.type
_entity.pdbx_description
1 polymer ?
#
loop_
_entity_poly.entity_id
_entity_poly.type
_entity_poly.pdbx_seq_one_letter_code
_entity_poly.pdbx_strand_id
1 'polypeptide(L)' 'MKGKKYYERYKIKIEGMHCTGCSSRLEKVLNNIEGVEKAKVSFEEEEAVITYDNEKVSEKQIIIEIEEAGFRAEK' A
#
# COMPACT_ATOMS: atom_id res chain seq x y z
N MET A 1 -2.77 -28.00 -5.32
CA MET A 1 -2.77 -27.38 -5.66
C MET A 1 -2.54 -26.43 -5.19
N LYS A 2 -2.19 -26.21 -5.08
CA LYS A 2 -1.98 -25.43 -4.77
C LYS A 2 -2.54 -24.57 -4.53
N GLY A 3 -2.39 -24.45 -4.03
CA GLY A 3 -3.45 -23.71 -3.54
C GLY A 3 -3.47 -22.35 -4.11
N LYS A 4 -4.63 -21.94 -4.42
CA LYS A 4 -4.80 -20.61 -4.91
C LYS A 4 -4.79 -19.64 -3.78
N LYS A 5 -3.94 -18.66 -3.87
CA LYS A 5 -3.95 -17.57 -2.92
C LYS A 5 -4.82 -16.47 -3.47
N TYR A 6 -5.70 -15.98 -2.63
CA TYR A 6 -6.58 -14.90 -3.03
C TYR A 6 -6.00 -13.60 -2.54
N TYR A 7 -5.54 -12.80 -3.46
CA TYR A 7 -5.01 -11.48 -3.14
C TYR A 7 -6.05 -10.44 -3.45
N GLU A 8 -6.20 -9.52 -2.53
CA GLU A 8 -7.12 -8.40 -2.72
C GLU A 8 -6.34 -7.21 -3.23
N ARG A 9 -6.96 -6.48 -4.13
CA ARG A 9 -6.35 -5.28 -4.65
C ARG A 9 -7.05 -4.09 -4.03
N TYR A 10 -6.30 -3.26 -3.34
CA TYR A 10 -6.84 -2.15 -2.61
C TYR A 10 -6.27 -0.86 -3.19
N LYS A 11 -7.16 -0.01 -3.66
CA LYS A 11 -6.75 1.27 -4.24
C LYS A 11 -7.11 2.36 -3.26
N ILE A 12 -6.14 3.17 -2.89
CA ILE A 12 -6.32 4.16 -1.87
C ILE A 12 -5.63 5.44 -2.28
N LYS A 13 -6.25 6.56 -1.96
CA LYS A 13 -5.65 7.86 -2.24
C LYS A 13 -4.70 8.24 -1.14
N ILE A 14 -3.56 8.79 -1.53
CA ILE A 14 -2.51 9.15 -0.58
C ILE A 14 -2.31 10.66 -0.68
N GLU A 15 -2.41 11.34 0.45
CA GLU A 15 -2.14 12.76 0.51
C GLU A 15 -0.79 12.97 1.18
N GLY A 16 -0.14 14.04 0.81
CA GLY A 16 1.13 14.40 1.42
C GLY A 16 2.34 14.05 0.60
N MET A 17 2.14 13.53 -0.61
CA MET A 17 3.25 13.26 -1.50
C MET A 17 3.61 14.53 -2.24
N HIS A 18 4.82 15.02 -2.01
CA HIS A 18 5.25 16.28 -2.61
C HIS A 18 6.28 16.06 -3.70
N CYS A 19 6.82 14.88 -3.83
CA CYS A 19 7.80 14.59 -4.86
C CYS A 19 7.86 13.11 -5.12
N THR A 20 8.53 12.74 -6.21
CA THR A 20 8.61 11.34 -6.59
C THR A 20 9.35 10.51 -5.56
N GLY A 21 10.26 11.13 -4.81
CA GLY A 21 10.95 10.42 -3.76
C GLY A 21 10.02 9.93 -2.68
N CYS A 22 8.96 10.69 -2.42
CA CYS A 22 7.98 10.28 -1.41
C CYS A 22 7.24 9.03 -1.84
N SER A 23 6.85 8.96 -3.11
CA SER A 23 6.12 7.80 -3.58
C SER A 23 7.01 6.56 -3.57
N SER A 24 8.27 6.71 -3.94
CA SER A 24 9.18 5.58 -3.89
C SER A 24 9.37 5.07 -2.48
N ARG A 25 9.49 5.99 -1.54
CA ARG A 25 9.67 5.62 -0.15
C ARG A 25 8.45 4.89 0.38
N LEU A 26 7.27 5.41 0.06
CA LEU A 26 6.05 4.78 0.51
C LEU A 26 5.89 3.41 -0.11
N GLU A 27 6.21 3.29 -1.38
CA GLU A 27 6.13 2.01 -2.04
C GLU A 27 7.02 0.97 -1.36
N LYS A 28 8.21 1.40 -0.95
CA LYS A 28 9.11 0.51 -0.25
C LYS A 28 8.55 0.08 1.10
N VAL A 29 7.98 1.03 1.81
CA VAL A 29 7.39 0.72 3.11
C VAL A 29 6.26 -0.29 2.95
N LEU A 30 5.41 -0.07 1.96
CA LEU A 30 4.27 -0.95 1.76
C LEU A 30 4.71 -2.34 1.32
N ASN A 31 5.73 -2.42 0.49
CA ASN A 31 6.21 -3.73 0.04
C ASN A 31 6.90 -4.51 1.15
N ASN A 32 7.29 -3.84 2.23
CA ASN A 32 7.89 -4.51 3.35
C ASN A 32 6.87 -5.04 4.34
N ILE A 33 5.60 -4.75 4.14
CA ILE A 33 4.57 -5.24 5.04
C ILE A 33 4.36 -6.72 4.76
N GLU A 34 4.38 -7.50 5.83
CA GLU A 34 4.13 -8.93 5.69
C GLU A 34 2.70 -9.15 5.26
N GLY A 35 2.51 -9.94 4.21
CA GLY A 35 1.18 -10.16 3.66
C GLY A 35 0.91 -9.35 2.42
N VAL A 36 1.73 -8.36 2.14
CA VAL A 36 1.58 -7.58 0.92
C VAL A 36 2.38 -8.25 -0.18
N GLU A 37 1.68 -8.61 -1.24
CA GLU A 37 2.33 -9.23 -2.39
C GLU A 37 3.03 -8.18 -3.23
N LYS A 38 2.34 -7.07 -3.47
CA LYS A 38 2.87 -6.05 -4.33
C LYS A 38 2.19 -4.73 -4.00
N ALA A 39 2.96 -3.68 -3.96
CA ALA A 39 2.42 -2.35 -3.73
C ALA A 39 2.98 -1.42 -4.79
N LYS A 40 2.12 -0.63 -5.36
CA LYS A 40 2.50 0.33 -6.37
C LYS A 40 1.92 1.68 -6.02
N VAL A 41 2.77 2.68 -6.00
CA VAL A 41 2.36 4.03 -5.63
C VAL A 41 2.56 4.93 -6.82
N SER A 42 1.52 5.68 -7.16
CA SER A 42 1.59 6.62 -8.27
C SER A 42 1.61 8.04 -7.70
N PHE A 43 2.69 8.76 -7.98
CA PHE A 43 2.81 10.13 -7.54
C PHE A 43 1.86 11.05 -8.30
N GLU A 44 1.72 10.79 -9.59
CA GLU A 44 0.90 11.66 -10.43
C GLU A 44 -0.56 11.56 -10.08
N GLU A 45 -1.01 10.36 -9.76
CA GLU A 45 -2.41 10.15 -9.42
C GLU A 45 -2.65 10.23 -7.92
N GLU A 46 -1.59 10.31 -7.15
CA GLU A 46 -1.67 10.34 -5.70
C GLU A 46 -2.45 9.15 -5.17
N GLU A 47 -2.18 7.99 -5.75
CA GLU A 47 -2.86 6.77 -5.39
C GLU A 47 -1.87 5.66 -5.15
N ALA A 48 -2.29 4.71 -4.35
CA ALA A 48 -1.53 3.50 -4.12
C ALA A 48 -2.42 2.31 -4.40
N VAL A 49 -1.90 1.37 -5.17
CA VAL A 49 -2.59 0.12 -5.44
C VAL A 49 -1.79 -0.97 -4.75
N ILE A 50 -2.44 -1.66 -3.83
CA ILE A 50 -1.78 -2.65 -3.01
C ILE A 50 -2.46 -3.99 -3.21
N THR A 51 -1.66 -4.99 -3.57
CA THR A 51 -2.14 -6.35 -3.70
C THR A 51 -1.66 -7.09 -2.46
N TYR A 52 -2.58 -7.58 -1.67
CA TYR A 52 -2.22 -8.17 -0.39
C TYR A 52 -3.09 -9.38 -0.10
N ASP A 53 -2.59 -10.20 0.81
CA ASP A 53 -3.30 -11.38 1.30
C ASP A 53 -4.08 -10.96 2.54
N ASN A 54 -5.40 -10.87 2.40
CA ASN A 54 -6.20 -10.34 3.50
C ASN A 54 -6.29 -11.30 4.68
N GLU A 55 -5.72 -12.48 4.55
CA GLU A 55 -5.61 -13.36 5.71
C GLU A 55 -4.40 -13.03 6.56
N LYS A 56 -3.43 -12.33 5.98
CA LYS A 56 -2.22 -11.99 6.71
C LYS A 56 -2.19 -10.53 7.14
N VAL A 57 -2.79 -9.66 6.35
CA VAL A 57 -2.78 -8.24 6.66
C VAL A 57 -4.13 -7.67 6.24
N SER A 58 -4.57 -6.63 6.93
CA SER A 58 -5.86 -6.02 6.63
C SER A 58 -5.64 -4.61 6.10
N GLU A 59 -6.72 -4.04 5.55
CA GLU A 59 -6.67 -2.67 5.07
C GLU A 59 -6.28 -1.71 6.18
N LYS A 60 -6.77 -1.98 7.36
CA LYS A 60 -6.47 -1.14 8.51
C LYS A 60 -4.97 -1.08 8.76
N GLN A 61 -4.34 -2.24 8.71
CA GLN A 61 -2.91 -2.29 8.95
C GLN A 61 -2.15 -1.51 7.87
N ILE A 62 -2.60 -1.62 6.64
CA ILE A 62 -1.96 -0.90 5.55
C ILE A 62 -2.09 0.60 5.76
N ILE A 63 -3.27 1.06 6.16
CA ILE A 63 -3.49 2.47 6.41
C ILE A 63 -2.59 2.96 7.54
N ILE A 64 -2.47 2.17 8.59
CA ILE A 64 -1.60 2.53 9.71
C ILE A 64 -0.16 2.69 9.24
N GLU A 65 0.31 1.78 8.40
CA GLU A 65 1.68 1.85 7.91
C GLU A 65 1.88 3.11 7.06
N ILE A 66 0.88 3.46 6.27
CA ILE A 66 0.96 4.66 5.47
C ILE A 66 1.06 5.90 6.37
N GLU A 67 0.25 5.94 7.39
CA GLU A 67 0.25 7.08 8.30
C GLU A 67 1.55 7.16 9.09
N GLU A 68 2.09 6.03 9.46
CA GLU A 68 3.35 6.03 10.17
C GLU A 68 4.51 6.47 9.29
N ALA A 69 4.36 6.33 8.00
CA ALA A 69 5.38 6.79 7.07
C ALA A 69 5.30 8.29 6.85
N GLY A 70 4.31 8.96 7.42
CA GLY A 70 4.17 10.40 7.30
C GLY A 70 3.20 10.84 6.24
N PHE A 71 2.39 9.93 5.74
CA PHE A 71 1.42 10.25 4.71
C PHE A 71 0.02 10.09 5.26
N ARG A 72 -0.93 10.57 4.50
CA ARG A 72 -2.32 10.45 4.88
C ARG A 72 -3.04 9.59 3.83
N ALA A 73 -3.68 8.55 4.30
CA ALA A 73 -4.42 7.65 3.43
C ALA A 73 -5.88 8.07 3.43
N GLU A 74 -6.44 8.19 2.25
CA GLU A 74 -7.82 8.59 2.11
C GLU A 74 -8.57 7.49 1.38
N LYS A 75 -9.64 7.02 1.96
CA LYS A 75 -10.43 5.97 1.36
C LYS A 75 -11.24 6.45 0.18
#